data_755bb74829edce102f81598d440b4669
#
_entry.id   755bb74829edce102f81598d440b4669
#
_cell.length_a   1.000
_cell.length_b   1.000
_cell.length_c   1.000
_cell.angle_alpha   90.00
_cell.angle_beta   90.00
_cell.angle_gamma   90.00
#
_symmetry.space_group_name_H-M   'P 1'
#
loop_
_entity.id
_entity.type
_entity.pdbx_description
1 polymer ?
#
loop_
_entity_poly.entity_id
_entity_poly.type
_entity_poly.pdbx_seq_one_letter_code
_entity_poly.pdbx_strand_id
1 'polypeptide(L)'
;LYEPIGTDKEGNQIKLLDIVESGEPELWERVVEKKNILRLYELLPKVLDERESWIIRRRYGLYNTKPATQREIAKSLGISRSYVSRIEKKALEKLRQEFVK
;
A
#
# COMPACT_ATOMS: atom_id res chain seq x y z
N LEU A 1 9.33 -11.31 18.12
CA LEU A 1 9.37 -11.00 16.80
C LEU A 1 9.31 -9.55 16.56
N TYR A 2 10.24 -9.17 15.95
CA TYR A 2 10.23 -7.85 15.48
C TYR A 2 9.20 -7.71 14.40
N GLU A 3 8.42 -6.73 14.47
CA GLU A 3 7.44 -6.56 13.45
C GLU A 3 7.64 -5.23 12.78
N PRO A 4 7.75 -5.25 11.49
CA PRO A 4 7.98 -4.02 10.76
C PRO A 4 6.87 -3.01 10.93
N ILE A 5 5.69 -3.49 11.20
CA ILE A 5 4.56 -2.60 11.35
C ILE A 5 4.77 -1.63 12.48
N GLY A 6 5.32 -2.13 13.58
CA GLY A 6 5.50 -1.29 14.74
C GLY A 6 6.53 -0.20 14.57
N THR A 7 7.40 -0.36 13.57
CA THR A 7 8.45 0.62 13.35
C THR A 7 8.17 1.56 12.21
N ASP A 8 7.13 1.29 11.44
CA ASP A 8 6.74 2.22 10.40
C ASP A 8 6.28 3.50 11.05
N LYS A 9 6.62 4.59 10.44
CA LYS A 9 6.31 5.85 11.02
C LYS A 9 5.29 6.60 10.25
N GLU A 10 4.78 7.60 10.91
CA GLU A 10 4.01 8.63 10.27
C GLU A 10 2.81 8.14 9.52
N GLY A 11 2.35 6.98 9.87
CA GLY A 11 1.11 6.53 9.32
C GLY A 11 1.14 6.10 7.87
N ASN A 12 2.32 5.68 7.38
CA ASN A 12 2.38 5.17 6.01
C ASN A 12 1.39 4.05 5.79
N GLN A 13 1.37 3.09 6.71
CA GLN A 13 0.45 1.98 6.57
C GLN A 13 -0.98 2.42 6.83
N ILE A 14 -1.17 3.44 7.65
CA ILE A 14 -2.50 3.96 7.90
C ILE A 14 -3.06 4.62 6.65
N LYS A 15 -2.21 5.31 5.92
CA LYS A 15 -2.63 5.94 4.69
C LYS A 15 -3.08 4.91 3.68
N LEU A 16 -2.31 3.83 3.53
CA LEU A 16 -2.69 2.77 2.61
C LEU A 16 -3.97 2.10 3.08
N LEU A 17 -4.07 1.81 4.35
CA LEU A 17 -5.26 1.15 4.90
C LEU A 17 -6.50 1.99 4.65
N ASP A 18 -6.39 3.30 4.83
CA ASP A 18 -7.50 4.20 4.59
C ASP A 18 -8.00 4.11 3.17
N ILE A 19 -7.09 4.10 2.22
CA ILE A 19 -7.45 4.00 0.82
C ILE A 19 -8.12 2.66 0.53
N VAL A 20 -7.60 1.59 1.10
CA VAL A 20 -8.13 0.26 0.87
C VAL A 20 -9.52 0.12 1.46
N GLU A 21 -9.73 0.67 2.65
CA GLU A 21 -11.02 0.52 3.32
C GLU A 21 -12.09 1.42 2.73
N SER A 22 -11.76 2.67 2.46
CA SER A 22 -12.77 3.63 2.05
C SER A 22 -12.79 3.92 0.57
N GLY A 23 -11.74 3.51 -0.13
CA GLY A 23 -11.66 3.77 -1.55
C GLY A 23 -11.05 5.11 -1.89
N GLU A 24 -10.82 5.94 -0.92
CA GLU A 24 -10.17 7.22 -1.15
C GLU A 24 -9.59 7.74 0.14
N PRO A 25 -8.58 8.58 0.06
CA PRO A 25 -7.96 9.11 1.28
C PRO A 25 -8.92 10.03 2.00
N GLU A 26 -8.99 9.87 3.29
CA GLU A 26 -9.80 10.71 4.14
C GLU A 26 -8.89 11.53 5.02
N LEU A 27 -9.31 12.73 5.31
CA LEU A 27 -8.49 13.62 6.13
C LEU A 27 -8.92 13.65 7.58
N TRP A 28 -10.05 13.08 7.89
CA TRP A 28 -10.51 13.10 9.26
C TRP A 28 -9.98 11.90 10.01
N GLU A 29 -9.93 12.08 11.29
CA GLU A 29 -9.38 11.06 12.14
C GLU A 29 -10.24 9.83 12.15
N ARG A 30 -9.57 8.71 12.30
CA ARG A 30 -10.28 7.47 12.47
C ARG A 30 -9.44 6.56 13.33
N VAL A 31 -10.10 5.70 14.04
CA VAL A 31 -9.42 4.69 14.86
C VAL A 31 -9.03 3.53 13.98
N VAL A 32 -7.73 3.29 13.90
CA VAL A 32 -7.22 2.21 13.10
C VAL A 32 -6.80 1.09 14.02
N GLU A 33 -7.38 -0.07 13.84
CA GLU A 33 -7.05 -1.20 14.69
C GLU A 33 -5.82 -1.90 14.17
N LYS A 34 -4.99 -2.32 15.10
CA LYS A 34 -3.76 -2.99 14.74
C LYS A 34 -4.00 -4.25 13.93
N LYS A 35 -5.06 -4.97 14.24
CA LYS A 35 -5.35 -6.19 13.50
C LYS A 35 -5.70 -5.92 12.04
N ASN A 36 -6.23 -4.74 11.73
CA ASN A 36 -6.52 -4.39 10.36
C ASN A 36 -5.23 -4.14 9.59
N ILE A 37 -4.26 -3.55 10.25
CA ILE A 37 -2.96 -3.33 9.63
C ILE A 37 -2.28 -4.67 9.36
N LEU A 38 -2.36 -5.58 10.32
CA LEU A 38 -1.80 -6.91 10.14
C LEU A 38 -2.45 -7.63 8.96
N ARG A 39 -3.76 -7.52 8.88
CA ARG A 39 -4.50 -8.16 7.80
C ARG A 39 -4.05 -7.60 6.44
N LEU A 40 -3.85 -6.29 6.38
CA LEU A 40 -3.40 -5.67 5.15
C LEU A 40 -2.06 -6.25 4.71
N TYR A 41 -1.12 -6.36 5.65
CA TYR A 41 0.18 -6.91 5.31
C TYR A 41 0.10 -8.37 4.90
N GLU A 42 -0.84 -9.11 5.46
CA GLU A 42 -1.02 -10.51 5.07
C GLU A 42 -1.58 -10.63 3.65
N LEU A 43 -2.45 -9.70 3.28
CA LEU A 43 -3.07 -9.76 1.97
C LEU A 43 -2.13 -9.36 0.85
N LEU A 44 -1.16 -8.51 1.14
CA LEU A 44 -0.27 -8.03 0.09
C LEU A 44 0.33 -9.15 -0.75
N PRO A 45 1.00 -10.15 -0.15
CA PRO A 45 1.59 -11.19 -0.98
C PRO A 45 0.57 -12.19 -1.52
N LYS A 46 -0.62 -12.25 -0.93
CA LYS A 46 -1.62 -13.20 -1.39
C LYS A 46 -2.43 -12.68 -2.56
N VAL A 47 -2.65 -11.39 -2.58
CA VAL A 47 -3.56 -10.80 -3.56
C VAL A 47 -2.82 -10.20 -4.75
N LEU A 48 -1.64 -9.66 -4.49
CA LEU A 48 -0.88 -8.95 -5.51
C LEU A 48 0.23 -9.81 -6.06
N ASP A 49 0.52 -9.64 -7.35
CA ASP A 49 1.69 -10.30 -7.90
C ASP A 49 2.94 -9.53 -7.46
N GLU A 50 4.10 -10.01 -7.87
CA GLU A 50 5.35 -9.42 -7.43
C GLU A 50 5.49 -7.97 -7.80
N ARG A 51 5.12 -7.63 -9.02
CA ARG A 51 5.26 -6.26 -9.49
C ARG A 51 4.30 -5.33 -8.74
N GLU A 52 3.05 -5.76 -8.62
CA GLU A 52 2.06 -4.96 -7.91
C GLU A 52 2.47 -4.76 -6.46
N SER A 53 2.92 -5.81 -5.83
CA SER A 53 3.32 -5.73 -4.43
C SER A 53 4.51 -4.80 -4.25
N TRP A 54 5.49 -4.90 -5.15
CA TRP A 54 6.67 -4.05 -5.08
C TRP A 54 6.29 -2.58 -5.23
N ILE A 55 5.40 -2.29 -6.19
CA ILE A 55 4.99 -0.92 -6.45
C ILE A 55 4.25 -0.35 -5.24
N ILE A 56 3.35 -1.12 -4.67
CA ILE A 56 2.59 -0.66 -3.51
C ILE A 56 3.52 -0.42 -2.33
N ARG A 57 4.45 -1.33 -2.08
CA ARG A 57 5.38 -1.15 -0.98
C ARG A 57 6.24 0.09 -1.15
N ARG A 58 6.71 0.34 -2.35
CA ARG A 58 7.54 1.51 -2.60
C ARG A 58 6.72 2.79 -2.57
N ARG A 59 5.52 2.73 -3.10
CA ARG A 59 4.69 3.91 -3.20
C ARG A 59 4.27 4.43 -1.84
N TYR A 60 3.98 3.51 -0.93
CA TYR A 60 3.47 3.90 0.40
C TYR A 60 4.51 3.74 1.49
N GLY A 61 5.73 3.40 1.14
CA GLY A 61 6.79 3.34 2.13
C GLY A 61 6.59 2.27 3.18
N LEU A 62 6.13 1.10 2.77
CA LEU A 62 5.91 0.02 3.72
C LEU A 62 7.24 -0.67 4.05
N TYR A 63 7.24 -1.41 5.15
CA TYR A 63 8.43 -2.15 5.61
C TYR A 63 9.61 -1.22 5.82
N ASN A 64 9.34 -0.04 6.37
CA ASN A 64 10.39 0.92 6.70
C ASN A 64 11.13 1.45 5.49
N THR A 65 10.49 1.41 4.32
CA THR A 65 11.07 2.04 3.15
C THR A 65 10.53 3.46 3.04
N LYS A 66 11.26 4.28 2.34
CA LYS A 66 10.84 5.64 2.11
C LYS A 66 9.82 5.67 0.98
N PRO A 67 8.73 6.40 1.13
CA PRO A 67 7.75 6.49 0.05
C PRO A 67 8.38 7.07 -1.21
N ALA A 68 7.97 6.54 -2.35
CA ALA A 68 8.48 6.97 -3.63
C ALA A 68 7.33 7.49 -4.49
N THR A 69 7.64 8.42 -5.36
CA THR A 69 6.64 8.93 -6.30
C THR A 69 6.46 7.95 -7.44
N GLN A 70 5.34 8.08 -8.14
CA GLN A 70 5.11 7.24 -9.31
C GLN A 70 6.20 7.43 -10.35
N ARG A 71 6.71 8.65 -10.46
CA ARG A 71 7.79 8.93 -11.41
C ARG A 71 9.06 8.18 -11.04
N GLU A 72 9.39 8.17 -9.76
CA GLU A 72 10.58 7.46 -9.31
C GLU A 72 10.45 5.96 -9.52
N ILE A 73 9.26 5.44 -9.25
CA ILE A 73 8.99 4.02 -9.45
C ILE A 73 9.09 3.66 -10.93
N ALA A 74 8.51 4.51 -11.78
CA ALA A 74 8.56 4.29 -13.21
C ALA A 74 9.99 4.25 -13.70
N LYS A 75 10.81 5.15 -13.21
CA LYS A 75 12.20 5.20 -13.60
C LYS A 75 12.93 3.94 -13.17
N SER A 76 12.66 3.48 -11.97
CA SER A 76 13.31 2.26 -11.46
C SER A 76 12.95 1.04 -12.28
N LEU A 77 11.70 0.98 -12.75
CA LEU A 77 11.24 -0.19 -13.49
C LEU A 77 11.43 -0.07 -15.00
N GLY A 78 11.78 1.12 -15.47
CA GLY A 78 11.91 1.32 -16.91
C GLY A 78 10.60 1.31 -17.64
N ILE A 79 9.55 1.79 -17.02
CA ILE A 79 8.22 1.86 -17.64
C ILE A 79 7.70 3.27 -17.49
N SER A 80 6.56 3.56 -18.13
CA SER A 80 6.00 4.89 -18.07
C SER A 80 5.31 5.13 -16.74
N ARG A 81 5.22 6.39 -16.36
CA ARG A 81 4.51 6.77 -15.16
C ARG A 81 3.02 6.41 -15.27
N SER A 82 2.46 6.57 -16.46
CA SER A 82 1.07 6.20 -16.68
C SER A 82 0.83 4.73 -16.41
N TYR A 83 1.78 3.91 -16.80
CA TYR A 83 1.66 2.48 -16.56
C TYR A 83 1.72 2.16 -15.07
N VAL A 84 2.64 2.83 -14.36
CA VAL A 84 2.72 2.68 -12.91
C VAL A 84 1.39 3.05 -12.27
N SER A 85 0.81 4.14 -12.72
CA SER A 85 -0.47 4.60 -12.18
C SER A 85 -1.56 3.55 -12.37
N ARG A 86 -1.60 2.94 -13.54
CA ARG A 86 -2.61 1.91 -13.80
C ARG A 86 -2.39 0.66 -12.96
N ILE A 87 -1.13 0.27 -12.79
CA ILE A 87 -0.83 -0.89 -11.96
C ILE A 87 -1.19 -0.62 -10.51
N GLU A 88 -0.86 0.57 -10.04
CA GLU A 88 -1.18 0.93 -8.67
C GLU A 88 -2.68 0.90 -8.43
N LYS A 89 -3.44 1.47 -9.34
CA LYS A 89 -4.88 1.52 -9.19
C LYS A 89 -5.47 0.12 -9.16
N LYS A 90 -4.99 -0.75 -10.05
CA LYS A 90 -5.49 -2.11 -10.09
C LYS A 90 -5.14 -2.86 -8.82
N ALA A 91 -3.93 -2.65 -8.32
CA ALA A 91 -3.49 -3.30 -7.08
C ALA A 91 -4.36 -2.87 -5.91
N LEU A 92 -4.65 -1.58 -5.82
CA LEU A 92 -5.48 -1.07 -4.75
C LEU A 92 -6.88 -1.64 -4.82
N GLU A 93 -7.43 -1.79 -6.01
CA GLU A 93 -8.74 -2.39 -6.18
C GLU A 93 -8.77 -3.85 -5.72
N LYS A 94 -7.73 -4.58 -6.08
CA LYS A 94 -7.64 -5.97 -5.64
C LYS A 94 -7.61 -6.08 -4.12
N LEU A 95 -6.80 -5.25 -3.50
CA LEU A 95 -6.69 -5.25 -2.04
C LEU A 95 -8.01 -4.90 -1.40
N ARG A 96 -8.67 -3.89 -1.95
CA ARG A 96 -9.93 -3.45 -1.37
C ARG A 96 -10.97 -4.55 -1.44
N GLN A 97 -11.06 -5.22 -2.58
CA GLN A 97 -12.04 -6.29 -2.74
C GLN A 97 -11.83 -7.41 -1.73
N GLU A 98 -10.59 -7.76 -1.48
CA GLU A 98 -10.32 -8.81 -0.50
C GLU A 98 -10.48 -8.33 0.92
N PHE A 99 -10.13 -7.08 1.16
CA PHE A 99 -10.15 -6.56 2.52
C PHE A 99 -11.57 -6.41 3.07
N VAL A 100 -12.52 -6.08 2.21
CA VAL A 100 -13.89 -5.83 2.66
C VAL A 100 -14.77 -7.06 2.59
N LYS A 101 -14.24 -8.19 2.27
CA LYS A 101 -15.01 -9.42 2.28
C LYS A 101 -15.44 -9.82 3.67
#